data_6da4e4b86eb33daed1d0b8b3b4061c55
#
_entry.id   6da4e4b86eb33daed1d0b8b3b4061c55
#
_cell.length_a   1.000
_cell.length_b   1.000
_cell.length_c   1.000
_cell.angle_alpha   90.00
_cell.angle_beta   90.00
_cell.angle_gamma   90.00
#
_symmetry.space_group_name_H-M   'P 1'
#
loop_
_entity.id
_entity.type
_entity.pdbx_description
1 polymer ?
#
loop_
_entity_poly.entity_id
_entity_poly.type
_entity_poly.pdbx_seq_one_letter_code
_entity_poly.pdbx_strand_id
1 'polypeptide(L)'
;WELNRIAWDNYNPHPQLKTLPREFVFVGRGFNPKEAVTAGLQEVVLLYPGVVRGRGGTEFTPLLETSPESGSVKWEDLVQRSLFGIAVNQGLPHVPGNATQVLAARVRRKGADPVDAIVIADVDLMSEQFFELRRRGIEGLSFDNVTFLLNAVDELAGDSSFIALRKRRPRHRTLD
;
A
#
# COMPACT_ATOMS: atom_id res chain seq x y z
N TRP A 1 6.10 -2.72 -15.14
CA TRP A 1 5.43 -1.46 -14.77
C TRP A 1 4.29 -1.23 -15.75
N GLU A 2 3.05 -1.38 -15.34
CA GLU A 2 1.95 -0.69 -16.01
C GLU A 2 1.91 0.71 -15.38
N LEU A 3 2.77 1.60 -15.86
CA LEU A 3 2.98 2.96 -15.35
C LEU A 3 1.72 3.84 -15.36
N ASN A 4 0.65 3.37 -15.98
CA ASN A 4 -0.55 4.17 -16.23
C ASN A 4 -1.79 3.64 -15.53
N ARG A 5 -1.67 2.77 -14.53
CA ARG A 5 -2.83 2.26 -13.81
C ARG A 5 -2.74 2.58 -12.32
N ILE A 6 -3.82 3.16 -11.82
CA ILE A 6 -4.03 3.49 -10.40
C ILE A 6 -4.99 2.46 -9.82
N ALA A 7 -4.60 1.84 -8.71
CA ALA A 7 -5.46 0.92 -7.99
C ALA A 7 -6.53 1.67 -7.20
N TRP A 8 -7.66 1.02 -7.02
CA TRP A 8 -8.74 1.44 -6.15
C TRP A 8 -9.31 0.22 -5.41
N ASP A 9 -9.98 0.45 -4.28
CA ASP A 9 -10.59 -0.60 -3.47
C ASP A 9 -11.95 -0.14 -2.90
N ASN A 10 -12.89 -1.08 -2.78
CA ASN A 10 -14.14 -0.85 -2.06
C ASN A 10 -13.97 -1.01 -0.54
N TYR A 11 -12.90 -1.67 -0.11
CA TYR A 11 -12.63 -1.86 1.31
C TYR A 11 -12.22 -0.54 1.96
N ASN A 12 -13.05 -0.06 2.89
CA ASN A 12 -12.73 1.07 3.76
C ASN A 12 -13.28 0.76 5.16
N PRO A 13 -12.41 0.47 6.15
CA PRO A 13 -12.81 0.10 7.50
C PRO A 13 -13.21 1.30 8.37
N HIS A 14 -13.05 2.53 7.85
CA HIS A 14 -13.28 3.77 8.59
C HIS A 14 -14.59 4.45 8.19
N PRO A 15 -15.69 4.30 8.96
CA PRO A 15 -16.97 4.94 8.65
C PRO A 15 -16.88 6.47 8.50
N GLN A 16 -15.99 7.11 9.28
CA GLN A 16 -15.76 8.55 9.24
C GLN A 16 -15.03 9.02 7.96
N LEU A 17 -14.40 8.10 7.24
CA LEU A 17 -13.64 8.38 6.01
C LEU A 17 -14.33 7.85 4.74
N LYS A 18 -15.62 7.51 4.81
CA LYS A 18 -16.38 6.96 3.66
C LYS A 18 -16.50 7.91 2.46
N THR A 19 -16.27 9.20 2.68
CA THR A 19 -16.30 10.21 1.62
C THR A 19 -15.00 10.32 0.83
N LEU A 20 -13.94 9.63 1.27
CA LEU A 20 -12.68 9.61 0.53
C LEU A 20 -12.82 8.86 -0.80
N PRO A 21 -12.05 9.26 -1.82
CA PRO A 21 -11.98 8.54 -3.09
C PRO A 21 -11.59 7.07 -2.88
N ARG A 22 -12.07 6.17 -3.72
CA ARG A 22 -11.74 4.73 -3.66
C ARG A 22 -10.25 4.43 -3.97
N GLU A 23 -9.57 5.38 -4.57
CA GLU A 23 -8.13 5.39 -4.79
C GLU A 23 -7.32 5.68 -3.51
N PHE A 24 -7.99 5.99 -2.38
CA PHE A 24 -7.41 5.92 -1.05
C PHE A 24 -7.57 4.49 -0.54
N VAL A 25 -6.56 3.67 -0.83
CA VAL A 25 -6.62 2.22 -0.62
C VAL A 25 -6.18 1.86 0.79
N PHE A 26 -7.08 1.26 1.56
CA PHE A 26 -6.81 0.73 2.90
C PHE A 26 -6.45 -0.75 2.79
N VAL A 27 -5.24 -1.11 3.23
CA VAL A 27 -4.78 -2.49 3.29
C VAL A 27 -4.84 -2.96 4.74
N GLY A 28 -5.84 -3.77 5.09
CA GLY A 28 -6.00 -4.35 6.43
C GLY A 28 -5.86 -5.87 6.46
N ARG A 29 -5.98 -6.54 5.30
CA ARG A 29 -5.91 -8.01 5.18
C ARG A 29 -4.99 -8.49 4.05
N GLY A 30 -4.58 -7.60 3.16
CA GLY A 30 -3.74 -7.90 2.00
C GLY A 30 -2.23 -7.93 2.30
N PHE A 31 -1.82 -8.29 3.51
CA PHE A 31 -0.42 -8.44 3.92
C PHE A 31 0.08 -9.84 3.65
N ASN A 32 1.30 -9.96 3.13
CA ASN A 32 1.95 -11.27 2.97
C ASN A 32 2.42 -11.79 4.33
N PRO A 33 1.82 -12.85 4.90
CA PRO A 33 2.16 -13.31 6.25
C PRO A 33 3.53 -14.00 6.33
N LYS A 34 4.14 -14.33 5.20
CA LYS A 34 5.44 -15.02 5.12
C LYS A 34 6.62 -14.06 5.09
N GLU A 35 6.38 -12.77 4.84
CA GLU A 35 7.42 -11.76 4.72
C GLU A 35 7.57 -10.96 6.02
N ALA A 36 8.80 -10.81 6.50
CA ALA A 36 9.11 -10.08 7.74
C ALA A 36 8.69 -8.62 7.65
N VAL A 37 8.80 -8.02 6.46
CA VAL A 37 8.46 -6.62 6.19
C VAL A 37 7.01 -6.27 6.56
N THR A 38 6.09 -7.21 6.34
CA THR A 38 4.65 -7.03 6.63
C THR A 38 4.24 -7.59 7.99
N ALA A 39 5.19 -8.15 8.72
CA ALA A 39 4.92 -8.80 9.98
C ALA A 39 4.42 -7.83 11.06
N GLY A 40 3.25 -8.11 11.63
CA GLY A 40 2.65 -7.33 12.73
C GLY A 40 1.96 -6.04 12.28
N LEU A 41 1.92 -5.74 10.99
CA LEU A 41 1.12 -4.64 10.46
C LEU A 41 -0.37 -4.96 10.61
N GLN A 42 -1.15 -3.93 10.88
CA GLN A 42 -2.60 -4.01 11.03
C GLN A 42 -3.32 -3.26 9.92
N GLU A 43 -2.81 -2.09 9.56
CA GLU A 43 -3.39 -1.28 8.51
C GLU A 43 -2.36 -0.33 7.87
N VAL A 44 -2.35 -0.31 6.54
CA VAL A 44 -1.57 0.66 5.74
C VAL A 44 -2.53 1.36 4.79
N VAL A 45 -2.40 2.66 4.63
CA VAL A 45 -3.17 3.44 3.66
C VAL A 45 -2.25 3.99 2.57
N LEU A 46 -2.70 3.87 1.33
CA LEU A 46 -1.99 4.32 0.14
C LEU A 46 -2.87 5.30 -0.62
N LEU A 47 -2.27 6.36 -1.17
CA LEU A 47 -2.98 7.43 -1.85
C LEU A 47 -2.69 7.35 -3.36
N TYR A 48 -3.74 7.06 -4.15
CA TYR A 48 -3.62 6.90 -5.60
C TYR A 48 -2.49 5.92 -6.00
N PRO A 49 -2.38 4.75 -5.35
CA PRO A 49 -1.26 3.84 -5.59
C PRO A 49 -1.30 3.28 -7.01
N GLY A 50 -0.12 3.14 -7.60
CA GLY A 50 0.06 2.39 -8.84
C GLY A 50 -0.13 0.88 -8.62
N VAL A 51 -0.20 0.13 -9.72
CA VAL A 51 -0.22 -1.34 -9.71
C VAL A 51 1.16 -1.87 -10.08
N VAL A 52 1.69 -2.77 -9.25
CA VAL A 52 2.98 -3.44 -9.49
C VAL A 52 2.73 -4.83 -10.08
N ARG A 53 3.47 -5.18 -11.13
CA ARG A 53 3.40 -6.52 -11.75
C ARG A 53 4.78 -7.10 -11.96
N GLY A 54 4.93 -8.38 -11.64
CA GLY A 54 6.15 -9.13 -11.91
C GLY A 54 6.34 -9.37 -13.41
N ARG A 55 7.61 -9.38 -13.83
CA ARG A 55 8.02 -9.84 -15.17
C ARG A 55 8.97 -11.02 -15.02
N GLY A 56 9.07 -11.85 -16.05
CA GLY A 56 9.98 -12.99 -16.07
C GLY A 56 11.45 -12.59 -15.79
N GLY A 57 12.22 -13.52 -15.22
CA GLY A 57 13.63 -13.34 -14.89
C GLY A 57 13.91 -12.80 -13.48
N THR A 58 12.87 -12.52 -12.68
CA THR A 58 12.99 -12.15 -11.26
C THR A 58 12.00 -12.94 -10.41
N GLU A 59 12.37 -13.20 -9.16
CA GLU A 59 11.45 -13.64 -8.13
C GLU A 59 10.62 -12.42 -7.69
N PHE A 60 9.31 -12.53 -7.80
CA PHE A 60 8.37 -11.46 -7.47
C PHE A 60 7.47 -11.93 -6.33
N THR A 61 7.57 -11.28 -5.19
CA THR A 61 6.82 -11.60 -3.98
C THR A 61 5.93 -10.43 -3.60
N PRO A 62 4.60 -10.53 -3.77
CA PRO A 62 3.67 -9.50 -3.29
C PRO A 62 3.82 -9.28 -1.78
N LEU A 63 3.78 -8.03 -1.35
CA LEU A 63 3.85 -7.59 0.05
C LEU A 63 2.52 -6.98 0.51
N LEU A 64 1.96 -6.08 -0.29
CA LEU A 64 0.69 -5.41 -0.06
C LEU A 64 -0.22 -5.63 -1.25
N GLU A 65 -1.45 -6.05 -0.99
CA GLU A 65 -2.47 -6.27 -2.00
C GLU A 65 -3.80 -5.64 -1.57
N THR A 66 -4.60 -5.26 -2.54
CA THR A 66 -5.98 -4.82 -2.33
C THR A 66 -6.89 -5.98 -1.93
N SER A 67 -8.13 -5.67 -1.58
CA SER A 67 -9.19 -6.67 -1.46
C SER A 67 -9.58 -7.27 -2.83
N PRO A 68 -10.31 -8.40 -2.86
CA PRO A 68 -10.86 -8.94 -4.11
C PRO A 68 -11.89 -8.03 -4.80
N GLU A 69 -12.52 -7.12 -4.03
CA GLU A 69 -13.51 -6.17 -4.55
C GLU A 69 -12.87 -4.87 -5.03
N SER A 70 -11.75 -5.00 -5.70
CA SER A 70 -10.93 -3.89 -6.17
C SER A 70 -10.74 -3.92 -7.68
N GLY A 71 -10.00 -2.95 -8.17
CA GLY A 71 -9.62 -2.87 -9.55
C GLY A 71 -8.57 -1.80 -9.80
N SER A 72 -8.42 -1.44 -11.05
CA SER A 72 -7.53 -0.36 -11.44
C SER A 72 -8.10 0.43 -12.60
N VAL A 73 -7.86 1.73 -12.62
CA VAL A 73 -8.24 2.67 -13.67
C VAL A 73 -6.99 3.19 -14.36
N LYS A 74 -7.12 3.69 -15.57
CA LYS A 74 -6.01 4.34 -16.25
C LYS A 74 -5.80 5.73 -15.66
N TRP A 75 -4.56 6.14 -15.53
CA TRP A 75 -4.20 7.49 -15.09
C TRP A 75 -4.84 8.57 -15.95
N GLU A 76 -4.85 8.39 -17.28
CA GLU A 76 -5.42 9.33 -18.24
C GLU A 76 -6.95 9.50 -18.11
N ASP A 77 -7.66 8.48 -17.60
CA ASP A 77 -9.10 8.54 -17.35
C ASP A 77 -9.39 9.20 -15.98
N LEU A 78 -8.49 8.99 -15.02
CA LEU A 78 -8.61 9.53 -13.66
C LEU A 78 -8.30 11.01 -13.60
N VAL A 79 -7.33 11.48 -14.38
CA VAL A 79 -6.81 12.85 -14.33
C VAL A 79 -7.29 13.65 -15.52
N GLN A 80 -8.07 14.68 -15.23
CA GLN A 80 -8.56 15.64 -16.23
C GLN A 80 -7.70 16.91 -16.20
N ARG A 81 -7.23 17.34 -17.35
CA ARG A 81 -6.57 18.64 -17.52
C ARG A 81 -7.60 19.69 -17.91
N SER A 82 -7.65 20.78 -17.17
CA SER A 82 -8.48 21.94 -17.46
C SER A 82 -7.63 23.19 -17.60
N LEU A 83 -8.24 24.28 -18.04
CA LEU A 83 -7.57 25.59 -18.10
C LEU A 83 -7.13 26.10 -16.72
N PHE A 84 -7.71 25.56 -15.66
CA PHE A 84 -7.42 25.93 -14.26
C PHE A 84 -6.51 24.93 -13.54
N GLY A 85 -5.93 23.96 -14.27
CA GLY A 85 -5.01 22.97 -13.71
C GLY A 85 -5.48 21.51 -13.87
N ILE A 86 -5.02 20.66 -12.96
CA ILE A 86 -5.32 19.22 -12.94
C ILE A 86 -6.44 18.95 -11.94
N ALA A 87 -7.45 18.22 -12.36
CA ALA A 87 -8.54 17.76 -11.51
C ALA A 87 -8.73 16.24 -11.59
N VAL A 88 -9.18 15.63 -10.50
CA VAL A 88 -9.53 14.21 -10.45
C VAL A 88 -10.96 14.02 -10.95
N ASN A 89 -11.16 13.08 -11.85
CA ASN A 89 -12.48 12.72 -12.37
C ASN A 89 -13.24 11.88 -11.34
N GLN A 90 -14.10 12.52 -10.55
CA GLN A 90 -14.92 11.85 -9.54
C GLN A 90 -16.06 11.00 -10.12
N GLY A 91 -16.39 11.18 -11.39
CA GLY A 91 -17.45 10.41 -12.09
C GLY A 91 -16.95 9.13 -12.76
N LEU A 92 -15.69 8.73 -12.54
CA LEU A 92 -15.12 7.56 -13.17
C LEU A 92 -15.77 6.26 -12.63
N PRO A 93 -16.27 5.37 -13.51
CA PRO A 93 -16.84 4.10 -13.08
C PRO A 93 -15.76 3.16 -12.51
N HIS A 94 -16.00 2.65 -11.32
CA HIS A 94 -15.14 1.66 -10.66
C HIS A 94 -15.76 0.27 -10.81
N VAL A 95 -15.27 -0.51 -11.78
CA VAL A 95 -15.74 -1.86 -12.04
C VAL A 95 -14.78 -2.86 -11.42
N PRO A 96 -15.22 -3.65 -10.41
CA PRO A 96 -14.37 -4.66 -9.78
C PRO A 96 -13.85 -5.69 -10.79
N GLY A 97 -12.56 -5.98 -10.72
CA GLY A 97 -11.91 -6.97 -11.59
C GLY A 97 -11.94 -8.40 -11.04
N ASN A 98 -12.54 -8.62 -9.85
CA ASN A 98 -12.55 -9.90 -9.12
C ASN A 98 -11.13 -10.47 -8.88
N ALA A 99 -10.13 -9.60 -8.80
CA ALA A 99 -8.74 -9.96 -8.55
C ALA A 99 -8.06 -8.86 -7.75
N THR A 100 -7.20 -9.26 -6.81
CA THR A 100 -6.38 -8.33 -6.04
C THR A 100 -5.40 -7.57 -6.93
N GLN A 101 -5.05 -6.34 -6.54
CA GLN A 101 -4.00 -5.56 -7.17
C GLN A 101 -2.80 -5.50 -6.23
N VAL A 102 -1.60 -5.81 -6.74
CA VAL A 102 -0.37 -5.70 -5.96
C VAL A 102 0.07 -4.25 -5.91
N LEU A 103 0.25 -3.70 -4.71
CA LEU A 103 0.62 -2.30 -4.43
C LEU A 103 2.09 -2.17 -4.01
N ALA A 104 2.63 -3.21 -3.39
CA ALA A 104 4.04 -3.32 -3.06
C ALA A 104 4.52 -4.76 -3.22
N ALA A 105 5.77 -4.94 -3.64
CA ALA A 105 6.38 -6.24 -3.83
C ALA A 105 7.88 -6.24 -3.53
N ARG A 106 8.41 -7.38 -3.10
CA ARG A 106 9.85 -7.64 -3.08
C ARG A 106 10.25 -8.28 -4.41
N VAL A 107 11.32 -7.78 -4.99
CA VAL A 107 11.87 -8.27 -6.26
C VAL A 107 13.28 -8.75 -6.02
N ARG A 108 13.54 -10.01 -6.30
CA ARG A 108 14.86 -10.60 -6.16
C ARG A 108 15.35 -11.19 -7.47
N ARG A 109 16.63 -11.06 -7.73
CA ARG A 109 17.34 -11.74 -8.80
C ARG A 109 18.70 -12.22 -8.29
N LYS A 110 18.99 -13.50 -8.50
CA LYS A 110 20.29 -14.11 -8.20
C LYS A 110 21.13 -14.13 -9.47
N GLY A 111 22.45 -14.21 -9.34
CA GLY A 111 23.38 -14.34 -10.46
C GLY A 111 24.45 -13.26 -10.50
N ALA A 112 24.95 -12.93 -11.69
CA ALA A 112 26.06 -11.99 -11.88
C ALA A 112 25.70 -10.56 -11.43
N ASP A 113 24.45 -10.15 -11.65
CA ASP A 113 23.92 -8.85 -11.20
C ASP A 113 22.77 -9.07 -10.22
N PRO A 114 23.06 -9.34 -8.95
CA PRO A 114 22.02 -9.63 -7.96
C PRO A 114 21.19 -8.38 -7.66
N VAL A 115 19.90 -8.59 -7.46
CA VAL A 115 18.96 -7.55 -7.05
C VAL A 115 18.18 -8.05 -5.84
N ASP A 116 18.05 -7.22 -4.82
CA ASP A 116 17.07 -7.37 -3.75
C ASP A 116 16.48 -5.99 -3.47
N ALA A 117 15.22 -5.79 -3.86
CA ALA A 117 14.58 -4.50 -3.79
C ALA A 117 13.12 -4.65 -3.33
N ILE A 118 12.62 -3.65 -2.62
CA ILE A 118 11.21 -3.50 -2.30
C ILE A 118 10.68 -2.33 -3.12
N VAL A 119 9.69 -2.62 -3.96
CA VAL A 119 9.01 -1.64 -4.81
C VAL A 119 7.66 -1.33 -4.20
N ILE A 120 7.40 -0.06 -3.94
CA ILE A 120 6.13 0.45 -3.41
C ILE A 120 5.60 1.45 -4.44
N ALA A 121 4.37 1.26 -4.88
CA ALA A 121 3.80 2.05 -5.97
C ALA A 121 3.07 3.32 -5.47
N ASP A 122 3.55 3.89 -4.38
CA ASP A 122 3.00 5.12 -3.77
C ASP A 122 4.12 5.89 -3.07
N VAL A 123 4.36 7.12 -3.52
CA VAL A 123 5.35 8.02 -2.90
C VAL A 123 4.78 8.70 -1.66
N ASP A 124 3.46 8.87 -1.60
CA ASP A 124 2.77 9.53 -0.47
C ASP A 124 2.80 8.69 0.80
N LEU A 125 3.13 7.38 0.70
CA LEU A 125 3.41 6.53 1.87
C LEU A 125 4.43 7.16 2.84
N MET A 126 5.37 7.98 2.31
CA MET A 126 6.41 8.67 3.06
C MET A 126 6.07 10.14 3.35
N SER A 127 4.84 10.56 3.13
CA SER A 127 4.45 11.95 3.36
C SER A 127 4.51 12.32 4.84
N GLU A 128 4.83 13.58 5.13
CA GLU A 128 4.88 14.12 6.50
C GLU A 128 3.57 13.90 7.25
N GLN A 129 2.44 13.86 6.55
CA GLN A 129 1.12 13.65 7.10
C GLN A 129 1.02 12.34 7.89
N PHE A 130 1.61 11.24 7.41
CA PHE A 130 1.59 9.96 8.11
C PHE A 130 2.49 9.96 9.34
N PHE A 131 3.62 10.66 9.30
CA PHE A 131 4.47 10.86 10.48
C PHE A 131 3.76 11.70 11.55
N GLU A 132 3.03 12.75 11.12
CA GLU A 132 2.23 13.58 12.01
C GLU A 132 1.06 12.81 12.66
N LEU A 133 0.31 12.04 11.87
CA LEU A 133 -0.76 11.19 12.38
C LEU A 133 -0.26 10.23 13.45
N ARG A 134 0.89 9.57 13.17
CA ARG A 134 1.53 8.68 14.14
C ARG A 134 1.95 9.43 15.41
N ARG A 135 2.52 10.65 15.30
CA ARG A 135 2.97 11.44 16.43
C ARG A 135 1.82 11.92 17.30
N ARG A 136 0.71 12.33 16.68
CA ARG A 136 -0.49 12.83 17.38
C ARG A 136 -1.30 11.72 18.03
N GLY A 137 -1.16 10.47 17.60
CA GLY A 137 -1.88 9.34 18.17
C GLY A 137 -3.41 9.49 18.09
N ILE A 138 -3.93 9.97 16.96
CA ILE A 138 -5.37 10.18 16.78
C ILE A 138 -6.08 8.83 16.87
N GLU A 139 -6.98 8.71 17.84
CA GLU A 139 -7.76 7.50 18.07
C GLU A 139 -8.56 7.09 16.81
N GLY A 140 -8.45 5.82 16.42
CA GLY A 140 -9.09 5.29 15.21
C GLY A 140 -8.40 5.61 13.88
N LEU A 141 -7.25 6.29 13.87
CA LEU A 141 -6.45 6.58 12.67
C LEU A 141 -4.97 6.22 12.89
N SER A 142 -4.72 5.00 13.34
CA SER A 142 -3.35 4.51 13.57
C SER A 142 -2.89 3.65 12.39
N PHE A 143 -2.34 4.29 11.37
CA PHE A 143 -1.78 3.60 10.21
C PHE A 143 -0.34 3.16 10.44
N ASP A 144 0.00 1.97 9.93
CA ASP A 144 1.32 1.37 10.00
C ASP A 144 2.27 1.77 8.85
N ASN A 145 1.95 2.83 8.11
CA ASN A 145 2.76 3.31 6.99
C ASN A 145 4.24 3.47 7.35
N VAL A 146 4.51 4.19 8.43
CA VAL A 146 5.88 4.41 8.93
C VAL A 146 6.51 3.10 9.39
N THR A 147 5.73 2.21 10.03
CA THR A 147 6.20 0.89 10.46
C THR A 147 6.58 0.02 9.27
N PHE A 148 5.75 -0.01 8.22
CA PHE A 148 6.03 -0.73 6.99
C PHE A 148 7.32 -0.24 6.32
N LEU A 149 7.50 1.08 6.20
CA LEU A 149 8.71 1.66 5.64
C LEU A 149 9.96 1.27 6.45
N LEU A 150 9.91 1.41 7.77
CA LEU A 150 11.04 1.05 8.64
C LEU A 150 11.35 -0.45 8.56
N ASN A 151 10.34 -1.31 8.50
CA ASN A 151 10.54 -2.75 8.31
C ASN A 151 11.20 -3.05 6.96
N ALA A 152 10.81 -2.33 5.90
CA ALA A 152 11.42 -2.50 4.57
C ALA A 152 12.90 -2.12 4.56
N VAL A 153 13.26 -1.02 5.22
CA VAL A 153 14.66 -0.57 5.35
C VAL A 153 15.48 -1.57 6.16
N ASP A 154 14.98 -1.99 7.32
CA ASP A 154 15.68 -2.94 8.20
C ASP A 154 15.90 -4.30 7.52
N GLU A 155 14.87 -4.79 6.81
CA GLU A 155 14.96 -6.06 6.08
C GLU A 155 15.99 -6.00 4.95
N LEU A 156 16.05 -4.90 4.18
CA LEU A 156 17.03 -4.71 3.12
C LEU A 156 18.45 -4.48 3.68
N ALA A 157 18.56 -3.92 4.88
CA ALA A 157 19.82 -3.77 5.61
C ALA A 157 20.32 -5.09 6.25
N GLY A 158 19.48 -6.14 6.26
CA GLY A 158 19.78 -7.43 6.88
C GLY A 158 19.63 -7.43 8.40
N ASP A 159 19.01 -6.43 9.00
CA ASP A 159 18.75 -6.34 10.45
C ASP A 159 17.27 -6.50 10.79
N SER A 160 16.85 -7.72 11.06
CA SER A 160 15.47 -8.04 11.44
C SER A 160 15.14 -7.86 12.92
N SER A 161 16.11 -7.47 13.75
CA SER A 161 15.94 -7.36 15.22
C SER A 161 14.88 -6.32 15.61
N PHE A 162 14.86 -5.18 14.96
CA PHE A 162 13.86 -4.12 15.17
C PHE A 162 12.47 -4.51 14.68
N ILE A 163 12.36 -5.31 13.61
CA ILE A 163 11.08 -5.84 13.12
C ILE A 163 10.43 -6.71 14.22
N ALA A 164 11.22 -7.58 14.87
CA ALA A 164 10.74 -8.43 15.95
C ALA A 164 10.22 -7.62 17.16
N LEU A 165 10.83 -6.48 17.46
CA LEU A 165 10.39 -5.57 18.52
C LEU A 165 9.06 -4.87 18.15
N ARG A 166 8.90 -4.41 16.92
CA ARG A 166 7.69 -3.73 16.45
C ARG A 166 6.47 -4.66 16.40
N LYS A 167 6.69 -5.97 16.20
CA LYS A 167 5.64 -7.01 16.26
C LYS A 167 4.94 -7.12 17.62
N ARG A 168 5.57 -6.71 18.72
CA ARG A 168 5.07 -6.89 20.09
C ARG A 168 4.00 -5.88 20.51
N ARG A 169 3.38 -5.17 19.58
CA ARG A 169 2.30 -4.23 19.87
C ARG A 169 1.01 -4.96 20.28
N PRO A 170 0.22 -4.38 21.22
CA PRO A 170 -1.12 -4.88 21.51
C PRO A 170 -1.97 -4.83 20.24
N ARG A 171 -2.62 -5.94 19.90
CA ARG A 171 -3.63 -5.90 18.84
C ARG A 171 -4.83 -5.13 19.37
N HIS A 172 -5.30 -4.13 18.62
CA HIS A 172 -6.61 -3.55 18.88
C HIS A 172 -7.65 -4.66 18.73
N ARG A 173 -8.19 -5.14 19.86
CA ARG A 173 -9.41 -5.95 19.86
C ARG A 173 -10.56 -4.95 19.87
N THR A 174 -11.29 -4.86 18.76
CA THR A 174 -12.67 -4.38 18.81
C THR A 174 -13.43 -5.33 19.71
N LEU A 175 -13.97 -4.81 20.81
CA LEU A 175 -14.96 -5.52 21.61
C LEU A 175 -16.23 -5.56 20.76
N ASP A 176 -16.63 -6.77 20.33
CA ASP A 176 -17.94 -7.03 19.75
C ASP A 176 -19.03 -6.89 20.82
#